data_bad95150d525bf92536830e20c18dd8f
#
_entry.id   bad95150d525bf92536830e20c18dd8f
#
_cell.length_a   1.000
_cell.length_b   1.000
_cell.length_c   1.000
_cell.angle_alpha   90.00
_cell.angle_beta   90.00
_cell.angle_gamma   90.00
#
_symmetry.space_group_name_H-M   'P 1'
#
loop_
_entity.id
_entity.type
_entity.pdbx_description
1 polymer ?
#
loop_
_entity_poly.entity_id
_entity_poly.type
_entity_poly.pdbx_seq_one_letter_code
_entity_poly.pdbx_strand_id
1 'polypeptide(L)'
;MKKVLFSPINFAVVAGLMSLVGLTACTENSQQPTSQPNTAQTSAPTEVAKAPLKELTIAFATRRDTKDLQSKVDQVSAILSKEIGIPVKAVIGDETASVEALKADRANVAFLSGRAALKADTLAGSKMYLAEVRDDYSGGKTYDSIFVVPENSPLKTLADGTQTLEQLRGKRMAFTSRSSGSGFIFPVSELVGLKFVDGPDRLEQFFGKVTYGDGYSSALQAVLRDQADVAAVSEYALLPPWITAEEGKKLRVLHAVPNVPAHGIVIDDNVPADMREKLINAFLKLNEPENSELFRSLYNSTKLVKVDHEPHLAIMRTAIERAGLKP
;
A
#
# COMPACT_ATOMS: atom_id res chain seq x y z
N MET A 1 19.99 22.12 43.49
CA MET A 1 18.99 23.04 44.04
C MET A 1 18.74 24.17 43.07
N LYS A 2 17.60 24.14 42.37
CA LYS A 2 16.92 25.31 41.77
C LYS A 2 15.49 24.86 41.49
N LYS A 3 14.56 25.32 42.29
CA LYS A 3 13.09 25.17 42.12
C LYS A 3 12.64 26.07 40.98
N VAL A 4 11.77 25.59 40.10
CA VAL A 4 10.98 26.36 39.17
C VAL A 4 9.53 26.21 39.53
N LEU A 5 8.88 27.36 39.79
CA LEU A 5 7.49 27.52 40.23
C LEU A 5 6.51 27.25 39.08
N PHE A 6 5.42 26.59 39.44
CA PHE A 6 4.18 26.53 38.65
C PHE A 6 3.34 27.76 38.92
N SER A 7 2.78 28.36 37.86
CA SER A 7 1.74 29.38 37.92
C SER A 7 0.45 28.84 37.29
N PRO A 8 -0.74 29.01 37.91
CA PRO A 8 -2.00 28.58 37.37
C PRO A 8 -2.65 29.65 36.50
N ILE A 9 -3.19 29.28 35.35
CA ILE A 9 -4.02 30.16 34.49
C ILE A 9 -5.48 29.82 34.71
N ASN A 10 -6.23 30.87 35.03
CA ASN A 10 -7.64 30.91 35.38
C ASN A 10 -8.57 30.56 34.21
N PHE A 11 -9.62 29.81 34.55
CA PHE A 11 -10.86 29.68 33.76
C PHE A 11 -11.71 30.92 33.92
N ALA A 12 -12.15 31.52 32.81
CA ALA A 12 -13.24 32.47 32.76
C ALA A 12 -14.45 31.85 32.08
N VAL A 13 -15.51 31.71 32.85
CA VAL A 13 -16.87 31.35 32.41
C VAL A 13 -17.55 32.60 31.96
N VAL A 14 -18.14 32.60 30.77
CA VAL A 14 -19.12 33.65 30.34
C VAL A 14 -20.43 32.94 30.02
N ALA A 15 -21.41 33.25 30.86
CA ALA A 15 -22.84 32.95 30.66
C ALA A 15 -23.56 34.21 30.16
N GLY A 16 -24.58 34.02 29.38
CA GLY A 16 -25.57 35.05 29.02
C GLY A 16 -26.03 34.92 27.58
N LEU A 17 -27.26 35.05 27.17
CA LEU A 17 -28.57 35.39 27.71
C LEU A 17 -29.62 34.83 26.70
N MET A 18 -30.73 34.32 27.22
CA MET A 18 -31.97 34.04 26.49
C MET A 18 -32.63 35.34 25.99
N SER A 19 -33.26 35.29 24.83
CA SER A 19 -34.34 36.20 24.45
C SER A 19 -35.45 35.45 23.74
N LEU A 20 -36.58 35.32 24.41
CA LEU A 20 -37.92 34.99 23.88
C LEU A 20 -38.53 36.24 23.28
N VAL A 21 -39.31 36.12 22.23
CA VAL A 21 -40.53 36.86 21.77
C VAL A 21 -40.80 36.36 20.34
N GLY A 22 -41.99 36.03 19.83
CA GLY A 22 -43.35 36.09 20.28
C GLY A 22 -44.23 35.38 19.21
N LEU A 23 -45.32 34.83 19.67
CA LEU A 23 -46.42 34.27 18.88
C LEU A 23 -47.21 35.34 18.14
N THR A 24 -47.56 35.07 16.89
CA THR A 24 -48.82 35.62 16.30
C THR A 24 -49.50 34.51 15.49
N ALA A 25 -50.70 34.17 15.93
CA ALA A 25 -51.62 33.32 15.23
C ALA A 25 -52.49 34.18 14.29
N CYS A 26 -52.83 33.69 13.11
CA CYS A 26 -54.08 34.00 12.39
C CYS A 26 -54.44 32.94 11.35
N THR A 27 -55.49 32.24 11.65
CA THR A 27 -56.73 31.87 10.89
C THR A 27 -56.61 31.04 9.61
N GLU A 28 -57.43 30.00 9.73
CA GLU A 28 -57.91 29.04 8.73
C GLU A 28 -58.33 29.64 7.40
N ASN A 29 -58.03 28.92 6.32
CA ASN A 29 -59.01 28.73 5.25
C ASN A 29 -58.81 27.38 4.58
N SER A 30 -59.86 26.56 4.67
CA SER A 30 -60.00 25.23 4.13
C SER A 30 -60.19 25.31 2.61
N GLN A 31 -59.31 24.69 1.82
CA GLN A 31 -59.66 24.14 0.53
C GLN A 31 -58.77 22.91 0.23
N GLN A 32 -59.41 21.78 0.12
CA GLN A 32 -58.82 20.52 -0.29
C GLN A 32 -58.76 20.48 -1.82
N PRO A 33 -57.64 20.09 -2.43
CA PRO A 33 -57.66 19.45 -3.73
C PRO A 33 -56.97 18.07 -3.72
N THR A 34 -57.73 17.13 -4.14
CA THR A 34 -57.46 15.88 -4.88
C THR A 34 -55.97 15.46 -5.00
N SER A 35 -55.74 14.32 -4.38
CA SER A 35 -54.55 13.47 -4.52
C SER A 35 -54.28 13.03 -5.97
N GLN A 36 -53.18 13.48 -6.55
CA GLN A 36 -52.49 12.79 -7.63
C GLN A 36 -51.22 12.10 -7.08
N PRO A 37 -50.91 10.88 -7.50
CA PRO A 37 -49.67 10.23 -7.06
C PRO A 37 -48.47 10.86 -7.76
N ASN A 38 -47.69 11.59 -7.00
CA ASN A 38 -46.40 12.14 -7.47
C ASN A 38 -45.41 10.97 -7.49
N THR A 39 -45.16 10.40 -8.67
CA THR A 39 -44.02 9.52 -8.93
C THR A 39 -42.75 10.35 -8.74
N ALA A 40 -42.13 10.20 -7.57
CA ALA A 40 -40.77 10.71 -7.34
C ALA A 40 -39.82 9.95 -8.28
N GLN A 41 -39.50 10.60 -9.40
CA GLN A 41 -38.31 10.22 -10.18
C GLN A 41 -37.11 10.42 -9.29
N THR A 42 -36.53 9.33 -8.81
CA THR A 42 -35.20 9.30 -8.22
C THR A 42 -34.21 9.63 -9.34
N SER A 43 -33.88 10.90 -9.49
CA SER A 43 -32.77 11.31 -10.34
C SER A 43 -31.50 10.71 -9.78
N ALA A 44 -30.88 9.81 -10.53
CA ALA A 44 -29.52 9.34 -10.28
C ALA A 44 -28.60 10.57 -10.15
N PRO A 45 -27.57 10.53 -9.29
CA PRO A 45 -26.63 11.62 -9.17
C PRO A 45 -25.99 11.87 -10.55
N THR A 46 -26.20 13.03 -11.09
CA THR A 46 -25.54 13.46 -12.33
C THR A 46 -24.05 13.61 -12.00
N GLU A 47 -23.24 12.70 -12.48
CA GLU A 47 -21.78 12.79 -12.38
C GLU A 47 -21.36 14.11 -13.05
N VAL A 48 -20.87 15.04 -12.27
CA VAL A 48 -20.38 16.32 -12.78
C VAL A 48 -19.19 16.02 -13.66
N ALA A 49 -19.31 16.24 -14.96
CA ALA A 49 -18.24 16.00 -15.91
C ALA A 49 -17.00 16.81 -15.51
N LYS A 50 -15.95 16.13 -15.08
CA LYS A 50 -14.66 16.75 -14.75
C LYS A 50 -14.06 17.36 -16.02
N ALA A 51 -13.38 18.50 -15.87
CA ALA A 51 -12.74 19.17 -17.01
C ALA A 51 -11.69 18.26 -17.67
N PRO A 52 -11.54 18.30 -19.00
CA PRO A 52 -10.56 17.46 -19.69
C PRO A 52 -9.13 17.79 -19.23
N LEU A 53 -8.37 16.76 -18.87
CA LEU A 53 -6.96 16.88 -18.51
C LEU A 53 -6.14 17.30 -19.76
N LYS A 54 -5.31 18.32 -19.59
CA LYS A 54 -4.39 18.80 -20.65
C LYS A 54 -3.00 18.16 -20.54
N GLU A 55 -2.67 17.63 -19.38
CA GLU A 55 -1.41 16.99 -19.02
C GLU A 55 -1.68 15.99 -17.92
N LEU A 56 -0.86 14.97 -17.82
CA LEU A 56 -0.95 13.94 -16.78
C LEU A 56 0.40 13.78 -16.08
N THR A 57 0.40 13.68 -14.77
CA THR A 57 1.60 13.41 -13.98
C THR A 57 1.54 12.03 -13.34
N ILE A 58 2.61 11.24 -13.53
CA ILE A 58 2.77 9.92 -12.93
C ILE A 58 3.88 9.96 -11.89
N ALA A 59 3.57 9.52 -10.68
CA ALA A 59 4.55 9.33 -9.61
C ALA A 59 5.11 7.90 -9.67
N PHE A 60 6.41 7.79 -9.90
CA PHE A 60 7.14 6.53 -9.87
C PHE A 60 7.81 6.36 -8.53
N ALA A 61 7.37 5.38 -7.76
CA ALA A 61 7.99 5.04 -6.50
C ALA A 61 9.35 4.34 -6.73
N THR A 62 10.41 4.91 -6.17
CA THR A 62 11.72 4.26 -6.17
C THR A 62 11.68 3.01 -5.30
N ARG A 63 11.99 1.86 -5.87
CA ARG A 63 12.18 0.60 -5.14
C ARG A 63 13.64 0.22 -5.01
N ARG A 64 14.49 0.84 -5.82
CA ARG A 64 15.94 0.64 -5.91
C ARG A 64 16.61 1.89 -6.44
N ASP A 65 17.86 2.05 -6.02
CA ASP A 65 18.76 2.96 -6.69
C ASP A 65 19.17 2.35 -8.05
N THR A 66 18.50 2.80 -9.11
CA THR A 66 18.82 2.39 -10.48
C THR A 66 19.42 3.58 -11.20
N LYS A 67 20.67 3.44 -11.66
CA LYS A 67 21.39 4.50 -12.40
C LYS A 67 20.60 5.03 -13.61
N ASP A 68 19.72 4.20 -14.16
CA ASP A 68 18.97 4.50 -15.38
C ASP A 68 17.47 4.74 -15.13
N LEU A 69 17.06 4.94 -13.87
CA LEU A 69 15.63 5.04 -13.52
C LEU A 69 14.94 6.16 -14.29
N GLN A 70 15.54 7.36 -14.35
CA GLN A 70 14.98 8.50 -15.09
C GLN A 70 14.75 8.16 -16.56
N SER A 71 15.75 7.60 -17.25
CA SER A 71 15.63 7.24 -18.67
C SER A 71 14.50 6.23 -18.93
N LYS A 72 14.33 5.23 -18.04
CA LYS A 72 13.25 4.24 -18.16
C LYS A 72 11.87 4.85 -17.92
N VAL A 73 11.78 5.72 -16.92
CA VAL A 73 10.56 6.45 -16.59
C VAL A 73 10.16 7.38 -17.74
N ASP A 74 11.13 8.06 -18.36
CA ASP A 74 10.89 8.92 -19.54
C ASP A 74 10.38 8.09 -20.74
N GLN A 75 10.93 6.89 -20.96
CA GLN A 75 10.46 5.99 -22.02
C GLN A 75 9.02 5.53 -21.76
N VAL A 76 8.67 5.13 -20.54
CA VAL A 76 7.28 4.77 -20.18
C VAL A 76 6.37 5.97 -20.40
N SER A 77 6.76 7.17 -19.95
CA SER A 77 5.98 8.39 -20.12
C SER A 77 5.74 8.72 -21.59
N ALA A 78 6.74 8.51 -22.46
CA ALA A 78 6.61 8.70 -23.90
C ALA A 78 5.61 7.71 -24.53
N ILE A 79 5.67 6.42 -24.15
CA ILE A 79 4.70 5.41 -24.59
C ILE A 79 3.29 5.81 -24.18
N LEU A 80 3.08 6.13 -22.90
CA LEU A 80 1.77 6.52 -22.40
C LEU A 80 1.26 7.79 -23.05
N SER A 81 2.10 8.81 -23.22
CA SER A 81 1.75 10.07 -23.88
C SER A 81 1.24 9.85 -25.32
N LYS A 82 1.91 8.96 -26.06
CA LYS A 82 1.49 8.57 -27.41
C LYS A 82 0.11 7.90 -27.43
N GLU A 83 -0.12 6.97 -26.50
CA GLU A 83 -1.37 6.20 -26.44
C GLU A 83 -2.57 7.03 -25.98
N ILE A 84 -2.38 7.95 -25.01
CA ILE A 84 -3.49 8.75 -24.47
C ILE A 84 -3.70 10.07 -25.21
N GLY A 85 -2.73 10.53 -25.99
CA GLY A 85 -2.84 11.74 -26.81
C GLY A 85 -2.63 13.07 -26.06
N ILE A 86 -2.13 13.04 -24.83
CA ILE A 86 -1.75 14.23 -24.06
C ILE A 86 -0.37 14.03 -23.43
N PRO A 87 0.36 15.12 -23.09
CA PRO A 87 1.65 15.01 -22.41
C PRO A 87 1.57 14.25 -21.09
N VAL A 88 2.52 13.34 -20.88
CA VAL A 88 2.71 12.62 -19.61
C VAL A 88 4.03 13.05 -19.00
N LYS A 89 3.98 13.60 -17.80
CA LYS A 89 5.16 13.91 -16.97
C LYS A 89 5.39 12.83 -15.94
N ALA A 90 6.64 12.58 -15.63
CA ALA A 90 7.03 11.67 -14.56
C ALA A 90 7.70 12.43 -13.42
N VAL A 91 7.37 12.03 -12.20
CA VAL A 91 8.09 12.42 -10.99
C VAL A 91 8.56 11.17 -10.26
N ILE A 92 9.78 11.20 -9.73
CA ILE A 92 10.38 10.07 -9.03
C ILE A 92 10.49 10.43 -7.55
N GLY A 93 10.04 9.53 -6.68
CA GLY A 93 10.09 9.70 -5.24
C GLY A 93 9.90 8.37 -4.52
N ASP A 94 9.82 8.38 -3.20
CA ASP A 94 9.39 7.21 -2.44
C ASP A 94 7.85 7.06 -2.45
N GLU A 95 7.33 5.95 -1.91
CA GLU A 95 5.88 5.72 -1.85
C GLU A 95 5.15 6.78 -1.03
N THR A 96 5.77 7.33 0.01
CA THR A 96 5.17 8.38 0.83
C THR A 96 5.01 9.68 0.04
N ALA A 97 6.06 10.08 -0.68
CA ALA A 97 6.01 11.24 -1.58
C ALA A 97 4.98 11.04 -2.70
N SER A 98 4.86 9.83 -3.25
CA SER A 98 3.87 9.50 -4.29
C SER A 98 2.43 9.61 -3.77
N VAL A 99 2.14 9.12 -2.57
CA VAL A 99 0.82 9.25 -1.92
C VAL A 99 0.50 10.72 -1.62
N GLU A 100 1.45 11.49 -1.10
CA GLU A 100 1.25 12.92 -0.84
C GLU A 100 1.11 13.73 -2.15
N ALA A 101 1.70 13.28 -3.26
CA ALA A 101 1.50 13.90 -4.56
C ALA A 101 0.08 13.66 -5.10
N LEU A 102 -0.47 12.44 -4.95
CA LEU A 102 -1.88 12.15 -5.27
C LEU A 102 -2.82 13.02 -4.42
N LYS A 103 -2.64 13.01 -3.09
CA LYS A 103 -3.46 13.80 -2.16
C LYS A 103 -3.48 15.29 -2.45
N ALA A 104 -2.40 15.82 -3.01
CA ALA A 104 -2.25 17.25 -3.31
C ALA A 104 -2.56 17.58 -4.78
N ASP A 105 -3.19 16.67 -5.54
CA ASP A 105 -3.48 16.79 -6.97
C ASP A 105 -2.25 17.12 -7.84
N ARG A 106 -1.04 16.77 -7.35
CA ARG A 106 0.22 16.96 -8.07
C ARG A 106 0.63 15.74 -8.90
N ALA A 107 -0.01 14.60 -8.68
CA ALA A 107 0.07 13.42 -9.51
C ALA A 107 -1.34 12.89 -9.76
N ASN A 108 -1.55 12.28 -10.91
CA ASN A 108 -2.81 11.65 -11.31
C ASN A 108 -2.73 10.13 -11.21
N VAL A 109 -1.51 9.60 -11.25
CA VAL A 109 -1.23 8.17 -11.26
C VAL A 109 0.00 7.89 -10.41
N ALA A 110 0.02 6.75 -9.72
CA ALA A 110 1.21 6.27 -9.03
C ALA A 110 1.32 4.74 -9.11
N PHE A 111 2.55 4.24 -9.06
CA PHE A 111 2.82 2.80 -8.88
C PHE A 111 3.10 2.56 -7.39
N LEU A 112 2.18 1.86 -6.70
CA LEU A 112 2.20 1.74 -5.23
C LEU A 112 2.10 0.28 -4.76
N SER A 113 2.64 0.03 -3.56
CA SER A 113 2.37 -1.21 -2.81
C SER A 113 0.92 -1.23 -2.30
N GLY A 114 0.44 -2.41 -1.88
CA GLY A 114 -0.92 -2.56 -1.37
C GLY A 114 -1.23 -1.65 -0.19
N ARG A 115 -0.28 -1.46 0.75
CA ARG A 115 -0.47 -0.53 1.87
C ARG A 115 -0.53 0.93 1.41
N ALA A 116 0.39 1.34 0.55
CA ALA A 116 0.42 2.71 0.04
C ALA A 116 -0.82 3.01 -0.81
N ALA A 117 -1.35 2.02 -1.55
CA ALA A 117 -2.60 2.15 -2.29
C ALA A 117 -3.81 2.33 -1.37
N LEU A 118 -3.90 1.59 -0.25
CA LEU A 118 -4.95 1.80 0.76
C LEU A 118 -4.85 3.18 1.42
N LYS A 119 -3.64 3.67 1.63
CA LYS A 119 -3.43 5.02 2.15
C LYS A 119 -3.82 6.09 1.13
N ALA A 120 -3.49 5.91 -0.15
CA ALA A 120 -3.90 6.81 -1.24
C ALA A 120 -5.42 6.83 -1.41
N ASP A 121 -6.09 5.67 -1.30
CA ASP A 121 -7.54 5.59 -1.29
C ASP A 121 -8.15 6.44 -0.15
N THR A 122 -7.65 6.26 1.07
CA THR A 122 -8.15 6.99 2.25
C THR A 122 -7.94 8.51 2.14
N LEU A 123 -6.83 8.95 1.55
CA LEU A 123 -6.41 10.36 1.54
C LEU A 123 -6.81 11.14 0.27
N ALA A 124 -7.01 10.44 -0.85
CA ALA A 124 -7.21 11.01 -2.17
C ALA A 124 -8.29 10.29 -3.01
N GLY A 125 -9.00 9.30 -2.46
CA GLY A 125 -9.99 8.52 -3.23
C GLY A 125 -9.38 7.69 -4.38
N SER A 126 -8.05 7.64 -4.44
CA SER A 126 -7.32 6.97 -5.53
C SER A 126 -7.47 5.46 -5.47
N LYS A 127 -7.73 4.80 -6.59
CA LYS A 127 -7.97 3.35 -6.65
C LYS A 127 -6.92 2.62 -7.49
N MET A 128 -6.60 1.38 -7.11
CA MET A 128 -5.74 0.50 -7.90
C MET A 128 -6.55 -0.19 -9.00
N TYR A 129 -6.11 -0.09 -10.24
CA TYR A 129 -6.76 -0.66 -11.43
C TYR A 129 -5.95 -1.76 -12.10
N LEU A 130 -4.64 -1.74 -11.91
CA LEU A 130 -3.75 -2.77 -12.46
C LEU A 130 -2.82 -3.25 -11.37
N ALA A 131 -2.57 -4.57 -11.34
CA ALA A 131 -1.56 -5.19 -10.49
C ALA A 131 -0.43 -5.76 -11.34
N GLU A 132 0.79 -5.72 -10.80
CA GLU A 132 1.93 -6.39 -11.40
C GLU A 132 1.85 -7.91 -11.23
N VAL A 133 2.42 -8.65 -12.18
CA VAL A 133 2.58 -10.09 -12.13
C VAL A 133 4.06 -10.43 -12.29
N ARG A 134 4.50 -11.43 -11.56
CA ARG A 134 5.84 -12.03 -11.65
C ARG A 134 5.67 -13.52 -11.88
N ASP A 135 5.63 -13.94 -13.16
CA ASP A 135 5.34 -15.34 -13.52
C ASP A 135 6.36 -16.33 -12.96
N ASP A 136 7.59 -15.89 -12.66
CA ASP A 136 8.67 -16.72 -12.11
C ASP A 136 8.53 -16.99 -10.59
N TYR A 137 7.51 -16.43 -9.94
CA TYR A 137 7.27 -16.56 -8.49
C TYR A 137 5.87 -17.12 -8.25
N SER A 138 5.13 -16.61 -7.30
CA SER A 138 3.80 -17.12 -6.90
C SER A 138 2.72 -17.11 -7.99
N GLY A 139 3.08 -16.77 -9.21
CA GLY A 139 2.29 -17.04 -10.43
C GLY A 139 1.01 -16.23 -10.59
N GLY A 140 0.90 -15.05 -9.97
CA GLY A 140 -0.33 -14.29 -10.07
C GLY A 140 -0.25 -12.88 -9.49
N LYS A 141 -1.40 -12.37 -9.09
CA LYS A 141 -1.59 -11.04 -8.49
C LYS A 141 -1.20 -10.98 -7.00
N THR A 142 -0.61 -12.05 -6.47
CA THR A 142 -0.14 -12.16 -5.10
C THR A 142 1.22 -12.83 -5.06
N TYR A 143 1.92 -12.67 -3.96
CA TYR A 143 3.19 -13.32 -3.66
C TYR A 143 3.26 -13.67 -2.17
N ASP A 144 4.29 -14.42 -1.75
CA ASP A 144 4.40 -14.83 -0.37
C ASP A 144 5.36 -13.94 0.43
N SER A 145 4.97 -13.63 1.66
CA SER A 145 5.88 -13.19 2.71
C SER A 145 6.52 -14.41 3.34
N ILE A 146 7.84 -14.44 3.46
CA ILE A 146 8.57 -15.59 3.96
C ILE A 146 9.44 -15.25 5.15
N PHE A 147 9.49 -16.18 6.10
CA PHE A 147 10.51 -16.22 7.15
C PHE A 147 11.71 -17.01 6.64
N VAL A 148 12.87 -16.39 6.63
CA VAL A 148 14.11 -16.93 6.04
C VAL A 148 15.16 -17.11 7.12
N VAL A 149 15.82 -18.26 7.10
CA VAL A 149 16.91 -18.64 8.02
C VAL A 149 18.14 -19.10 7.24
N PRO A 150 19.32 -19.16 7.86
CA PRO A 150 20.49 -19.79 7.24
C PRO A 150 20.17 -21.25 6.83
N GLU A 151 20.75 -21.70 5.72
CA GLU A 151 20.57 -23.09 5.24
C GLU A 151 20.91 -24.13 6.32
N ASN A 152 21.96 -23.89 7.11
CA ASN A 152 22.40 -24.75 8.19
C ASN A 152 21.72 -24.49 9.54
N SER A 153 20.66 -23.66 9.58
CA SER A 153 19.93 -23.36 10.82
C SER A 153 19.35 -24.63 11.45
N PRO A 154 19.39 -24.75 12.78
CA PRO A 154 18.77 -25.88 13.51
C PRO A 154 17.23 -25.82 13.49
N LEU A 155 16.64 -24.68 13.15
CA LEU A 155 15.18 -24.52 13.06
C LEU A 155 14.62 -25.38 11.94
N LYS A 156 13.46 -26.00 12.14
CA LYS A 156 12.85 -26.94 11.20
C LYS A 156 11.51 -26.44 10.68
N THR A 157 11.25 -26.60 9.41
CA THR A 157 9.90 -26.51 8.87
C THR A 157 9.14 -27.75 9.33
N LEU A 158 8.08 -27.53 10.12
CA LEU A 158 7.22 -28.59 10.64
C LEU A 158 5.91 -28.63 9.83
N ALA A 159 5.15 -29.72 9.94
CA ALA A 159 3.85 -29.84 9.29
C ALA A 159 2.84 -28.78 9.79
N ASP A 160 2.96 -28.38 11.06
CA ASP A 160 2.18 -27.30 11.65
C ASP A 160 3.00 -25.98 11.60
N GLY A 161 2.46 -24.98 10.91
CA GLY A 161 3.07 -23.65 10.79
C GLY A 161 3.19 -22.95 12.14
N THR A 162 2.24 -23.16 13.06
CA THR A 162 2.30 -22.60 14.42
C THR A 162 3.52 -23.15 15.16
N GLN A 163 3.74 -24.45 15.12
CA GLN A 163 4.91 -25.09 15.75
C GLN A 163 6.22 -24.66 15.06
N THR A 164 6.18 -24.44 13.74
CA THR A 164 7.33 -23.90 13.01
C THR A 164 7.70 -22.52 13.53
N LEU A 165 6.74 -21.62 13.63
CA LEU A 165 6.96 -20.24 14.09
C LEU A 165 7.27 -20.15 15.59
N GLU A 166 6.77 -21.06 16.43
CA GLU A 166 7.10 -21.09 17.86
C GLU A 166 8.61 -21.26 18.12
N GLN A 167 9.34 -21.93 17.22
CA GLN A 167 10.80 -22.06 17.30
C GLN A 167 11.54 -20.72 17.21
N LEU A 168 10.85 -19.64 16.76
CA LEU A 168 11.41 -18.30 16.66
C LEU A 168 11.46 -17.56 17.99
N ARG A 169 10.86 -18.13 19.03
CA ARG A 169 10.88 -17.54 20.39
C ARG A 169 12.32 -17.35 20.88
N GLY A 170 12.62 -16.14 21.30
CA GLY A 170 13.95 -15.75 21.78
C GLY A 170 15.00 -15.58 20.68
N LYS A 171 14.67 -15.75 19.40
CA LYS A 171 15.60 -15.56 18.28
C LYS A 171 15.78 -14.08 17.92
N ARG A 172 16.89 -13.75 17.27
CA ARG A 172 17.16 -12.42 16.71
C ARG A 172 16.41 -12.30 15.38
N MET A 173 15.49 -11.36 15.30
CA MET A 173 14.65 -11.13 14.11
C MET A 173 15.08 -9.87 13.36
N ALA A 174 15.23 -9.98 12.03
CA ALA A 174 15.41 -8.86 11.12
C ALA A 174 14.15 -8.67 10.27
N PHE A 175 13.40 -7.61 10.54
CA PHE A 175 12.36 -7.12 9.65
C PHE A 175 12.93 -6.11 8.65
N THR A 176 12.20 -5.84 7.59
CA THR A 176 12.43 -4.69 6.72
C THR A 176 11.83 -3.42 7.35
N SER A 177 11.47 -2.40 6.57
CA SER A 177 10.78 -1.23 7.12
C SER A 177 9.41 -1.59 7.67
N ARG A 178 8.92 -0.85 8.67
CA ARG A 178 7.57 -1.02 9.25
C ARG A 178 6.43 -0.76 8.25
N SER A 179 6.72 -0.18 7.09
CA SER A 179 5.77 0.02 5.99
C SER A 179 5.69 -1.17 5.02
N SER A 180 6.64 -2.09 5.08
CA SER A 180 6.71 -3.23 4.14
C SER A 180 5.57 -4.22 4.37
N GLY A 181 4.84 -4.58 3.31
CA GLY A 181 3.83 -5.63 3.34
C GLY A 181 4.42 -6.97 3.77
N SER A 182 5.25 -7.56 2.93
CA SER A 182 5.84 -8.89 3.17
C SER A 182 6.99 -8.89 4.19
N GLY A 183 7.68 -7.78 4.37
CA GLY A 183 8.80 -7.73 5.31
C GLY A 183 8.42 -7.31 6.73
N PHE A 184 7.13 -6.98 6.99
CA PHE A 184 6.67 -6.58 8.31
C PHE A 184 5.17 -6.84 8.55
N ILE A 185 4.26 -6.28 7.73
CA ILE A 185 2.82 -6.30 8.04
C ILE A 185 2.27 -7.73 8.08
N PHE A 186 2.52 -8.53 7.04
CA PHE A 186 2.04 -9.91 6.97
C PHE A 186 2.68 -10.81 8.03
N PRO A 187 4.01 -10.79 8.25
CA PRO A 187 4.64 -11.51 9.35
C PRO A 187 4.07 -11.16 10.73
N VAL A 188 3.89 -9.86 11.02
CA VAL A 188 3.32 -9.43 12.29
C VAL A 188 1.85 -9.83 12.42
N SER A 189 1.06 -9.67 11.36
CA SER A 189 -0.33 -10.14 11.32
C SER A 189 -0.44 -11.64 11.61
N GLU A 190 0.46 -12.46 11.06
CA GLU A 190 0.52 -13.90 11.33
C GLU A 190 0.82 -14.17 12.81
N LEU A 191 1.86 -13.55 13.36
CA LEU A 191 2.26 -13.72 14.77
C LEU A 191 1.15 -13.27 15.75
N VAL A 192 0.44 -12.18 15.43
CA VAL A 192 -0.72 -11.72 16.22
C VAL A 192 -1.88 -12.71 16.10
N GLY A 193 -2.17 -13.20 14.88
CA GLY A 193 -3.21 -14.19 14.64
C GLY A 193 -2.99 -15.49 15.42
N LEU A 194 -1.74 -15.91 15.56
CA LEU A 194 -1.30 -17.07 16.34
C LEU A 194 -1.16 -16.78 17.85
N LYS A 195 -1.42 -15.55 18.28
CA LYS A 195 -1.30 -15.09 19.69
C LYS A 195 0.11 -15.21 20.28
N PHE A 196 1.12 -15.10 19.43
CA PHE A 196 2.51 -15.05 19.89
C PHE A 196 2.90 -13.67 20.41
N VAL A 197 2.25 -12.62 19.86
CA VAL A 197 2.38 -11.22 20.29
C VAL A 197 1.02 -10.53 20.23
N ASP A 198 0.84 -9.47 21.03
CA ASP A 198 -0.39 -8.68 21.02
C ASP A 198 -0.37 -7.56 19.98
N GLY A 199 0.77 -7.31 19.34
CA GLY A 199 0.92 -6.26 18.34
C GLY A 199 2.38 -5.91 18.02
N PRO A 200 2.58 -4.93 17.14
CA PRO A 200 3.90 -4.59 16.60
C PRO A 200 4.88 -4.00 17.62
N ASP A 201 4.39 -3.46 18.72
CA ASP A 201 5.22 -2.91 19.80
C ASP A 201 5.57 -3.93 20.89
N ARG A 202 5.12 -5.19 20.71
CA ARG A 202 5.36 -6.30 21.64
C ARG A 202 6.22 -7.43 21.04
N LEU A 203 6.82 -7.19 19.89
CA LEU A 203 7.60 -8.20 19.18
C LEU A 203 8.77 -8.74 20.01
N GLU A 204 9.43 -7.93 20.84
CA GLU A 204 10.52 -8.37 21.71
C GLU A 204 10.07 -9.19 22.94
N GLN A 205 8.75 -9.34 23.15
CA GLN A 205 8.22 -10.32 24.10
C GLN A 205 8.27 -11.75 23.54
N PHE A 206 8.32 -11.89 22.24
CA PHE A 206 8.45 -13.16 21.53
C PHE A 206 9.88 -13.39 21.03
N PHE A 207 10.44 -12.42 20.31
CA PHE A 207 11.83 -12.46 19.84
C PHE A 207 12.79 -11.99 20.93
N GLY A 208 14.02 -12.50 20.92
CA GLY A 208 15.07 -12.02 21.85
C GLY A 208 15.61 -10.64 21.49
N LYS A 209 15.54 -10.29 20.19
CA LYS A 209 15.93 -8.99 19.64
C LYS A 209 15.23 -8.75 18.31
N VAL A 210 14.80 -7.52 18.07
CA VAL A 210 14.20 -7.11 16.81
C VAL A 210 15.03 -5.98 16.19
N THR A 211 15.35 -6.13 14.91
CA THR A 211 16.02 -5.09 14.11
C THR A 211 15.21 -4.79 12.86
N TYR A 212 15.39 -3.59 12.33
CA TYR A 212 14.73 -3.12 11.12
C TYR A 212 15.78 -2.68 10.11
N GLY A 213 15.61 -3.10 8.84
CA GLY A 213 16.42 -2.67 7.72
C GLY A 213 15.65 -1.72 6.79
N ASP A 214 16.36 -1.15 5.82
CA ASP A 214 15.74 -0.27 4.80
C ASP A 214 15.09 -1.04 3.65
N GLY A 215 15.17 -2.38 3.66
CA GLY A 215 14.61 -3.23 2.61
C GLY A 215 15.03 -4.68 2.73
N TYR A 216 14.69 -5.47 1.72
CA TYR A 216 14.97 -6.92 1.72
C TYR A 216 16.46 -7.24 1.81
N SER A 217 17.29 -6.52 1.03
CA SER A 217 18.74 -6.77 1.02
C SER A 217 19.36 -6.61 2.40
N SER A 218 19.02 -5.56 3.16
CA SER A 218 19.56 -5.33 4.50
C SER A 218 19.10 -6.39 5.50
N ALA A 219 17.83 -6.82 5.44
CA ALA A 219 17.30 -7.87 6.31
C ALA A 219 17.97 -9.23 6.03
N LEU A 220 18.13 -9.60 4.74
CA LEU A 220 18.82 -10.83 4.34
C LEU A 220 20.31 -10.81 4.69
N GLN A 221 20.98 -9.67 4.50
CA GLN A 221 22.39 -9.49 4.90
C GLN A 221 22.59 -9.61 6.41
N ALA A 222 21.61 -9.20 7.22
CA ALA A 222 21.67 -9.42 8.67
C ALA A 222 21.73 -10.91 9.02
N VAL A 223 20.97 -11.76 8.31
CA VAL A 223 21.03 -13.23 8.49
C VAL A 223 22.34 -13.81 7.96
N LEU A 224 22.74 -13.41 6.75
CA LEU A 224 23.99 -13.91 6.12
C LEU A 224 25.26 -13.57 6.92
N ARG A 225 25.22 -12.49 7.71
CA ARG A 225 26.33 -12.02 8.57
C ARG A 225 26.18 -12.42 10.04
N ASP A 226 25.27 -13.34 10.35
CA ASP A 226 24.97 -13.77 11.74
C ASP A 226 24.62 -12.63 12.69
N GLN A 227 23.98 -11.57 12.18
CA GLN A 227 23.45 -10.46 12.98
C GLN A 227 21.98 -10.73 13.39
N ALA A 228 21.30 -11.62 12.66
CA ALA A 228 19.95 -12.12 12.93
C ALA A 228 19.89 -13.63 12.66
N ASP A 229 19.00 -14.31 13.36
CA ASP A 229 18.75 -15.75 13.18
C ASP A 229 17.69 -16.01 12.12
N VAL A 230 16.82 -15.02 11.89
CA VAL A 230 15.70 -15.08 10.95
C VAL A 230 15.42 -13.69 10.37
N ALA A 231 15.01 -13.65 9.11
CA ALA A 231 14.51 -12.43 8.47
C ALA A 231 13.11 -12.66 7.88
N ALA A 232 12.31 -11.59 7.78
CA ALA A 232 11.07 -11.59 7.01
C ALA A 232 11.23 -10.74 5.75
N VAL A 233 10.93 -11.34 4.60
CA VAL A 233 11.08 -10.72 3.28
C VAL A 233 10.00 -11.23 2.31
N SER A 234 10.00 -10.75 1.07
CA SER A 234 9.24 -11.36 -0.02
C SER A 234 9.97 -12.58 -0.57
N GLU A 235 9.25 -13.59 -1.03
CA GLU A 235 9.82 -14.80 -1.65
C GLU A 235 10.78 -14.48 -2.80
N TYR A 236 10.47 -13.48 -3.62
CA TYR A 236 11.33 -13.07 -4.73
C TYR A 236 12.63 -12.36 -4.30
N ALA A 237 12.78 -12.05 -3.00
CA ALA A 237 13.98 -11.38 -2.50
C ALA A 237 15.19 -12.32 -2.33
N LEU A 238 15.00 -13.62 -2.45
CA LEU A 238 16.10 -14.61 -2.41
C LEU A 238 16.92 -14.68 -3.71
N LEU A 239 16.62 -13.84 -4.67
CA LEU A 239 17.28 -13.77 -5.97
C LEU A 239 17.78 -12.36 -6.27
N PRO A 240 18.69 -12.21 -7.28
CA PRO A 240 19.05 -10.89 -7.75
C PRO A 240 17.81 -10.05 -8.12
N PRO A 241 17.91 -8.78 -7.86
CA PRO A 241 19.06 -7.98 -7.47
C PRO A 241 19.15 -7.72 -5.96
N TRP A 242 18.33 -8.36 -5.10
CA TRP A 242 18.38 -8.14 -3.65
C TRP A 242 19.58 -8.77 -2.98
N ILE A 243 19.90 -9.99 -3.38
CA ILE A 243 21.12 -10.72 -3.04
C ILE A 243 21.64 -11.46 -4.27
N THR A 244 22.90 -11.91 -4.23
CA THR A 244 23.45 -12.74 -5.29
C THR A 244 22.84 -14.16 -5.26
N ALA A 245 22.91 -14.86 -6.38
CA ALA A 245 22.45 -16.25 -6.44
C ALA A 245 23.22 -17.15 -5.45
N GLU A 246 24.51 -16.89 -5.23
CA GLU A 246 25.34 -17.65 -4.27
C GLU A 246 24.97 -17.35 -2.80
N GLU A 247 24.58 -16.13 -2.49
CA GLU A 247 24.03 -15.78 -1.17
C GLU A 247 22.67 -16.45 -0.95
N GLY A 248 21.80 -16.47 -1.99
CA GLY A 248 20.51 -17.14 -1.92
C GLY A 248 20.61 -18.62 -1.55
N LYS A 249 21.63 -19.33 -2.06
CA LYS A 249 21.89 -20.75 -1.71
C LYS A 249 22.27 -20.99 -0.24
N LYS A 250 22.68 -19.94 0.49
CA LYS A 250 23.00 -20.00 1.92
C LYS A 250 21.78 -19.79 2.83
N LEU A 251 20.63 -19.58 2.24
CA LEU A 251 19.39 -19.29 2.93
C LEU A 251 18.30 -20.29 2.51
N ARG A 252 17.37 -20.53 3.41
CA ARG A 252 16.17 -21.32 3.10
C ARG A 252 14.92 -20.70 3.74
N VAL A 253 13.79 -20.99 3.14
CA VAL A 253 12.47 -20.63 3.68
C VAL A 253 12.17 -21.54 4.86
N LEU A 254 11.85 -20.96 6.00
CA LEU A 254 11.37 -21.65 7.20
C LEU A 254 9.84 -21.75 7.19
N HIS A 255 9.16 -20.65 6.87
CA HIS A 255 7.70 -20.56 6.82
C HIS A 255 7.27 -19.50 5.80
N ALA A 256 6.12 -19.71 5.14
CA ALA A 256 5.54 -18.80 4.20
C ALA A 256 4.16 -18.32 4.68
N VAL A 257 3.90 -17.02 4.57
CA VAL A 257 2.60 -16.40 4.78
C VAL A 257 2.09 -15.95 3.40
N PRO A 258 1.08 -16.63 2.85
CA PRO A 258 0.68 -16.45 1.47
C PRO A 258 -0.18 -15.20 1.22
N ASN A 259 -0.38 -14.92 -0.07
CA ASN A 259 -1.36 -13.97 -0.56
C ASN A 259 -1.09 -12.49 -0.24
N VAL A 260 0.16 -12.06 -0.15
CA VAL A 260 0.48 -10.63 -0.14
C VAL A 260 0.06 -10.03 -1.49
N PRO A 261 -0.82 -9.01 -1.55
CA PRO A 261 -1.24 -8.44 -2.82
C PRO A 261 -0.09 -7.75 -3.53
N ALA A 262 0.03 -8.02 -4.83
CA ALA A 262 1.05 -7.39 -5.66
C ALA A 262 0.85 -5.87 -5.71
N HIS A 263 1.93 -5.15 -5.98
CA HIS A 263 1.90 -3.72 -6.21
C HIS A 263 1.17 -3.41 -7.52
N GLY A 264 0.79 -2.15 -7.74
CA GLY A 264 0.08 -1.85 -8.98
C GLY A 264 -0.06 -0.36 -9.27
N ILE A 265 -0.76 -0.10 -10.37
CA ILE A 265 -1.08 1.24 -10.85
C ILE A 265 -2.33 1.73 -10.13
N VAL A 266 -2.15 2.80 -9.39
CA VAL A 266 -3.20 3.56 -8.70
C VAL A 266 -3.50 4.80 -9.53
N ILE A 267 -4.78 5.07 -9.79
CA ILE A 267 -5.24 6.25 -10.52
C ILE A 267 -6.11 7.07 -9.58
N ASP A 268 -5.87 8.35 -9.58
CA ASP A 268 -6.58 9.32 -8.75
C ASP A 268 -8.04 9.47 -9.19
N ASP A 269 -8.93 9.81 -8.25
CA ASP A 269 -10.34 9.96 -8.53
C ASP A 269 -10.65 11.22 -9.37
N ASN A 270 -9.71 12.19 -9.39
CA ASN A 270 -9.82 13.39 -10.23
C ASN A 270 -9.66 13.11 -11.74
N VAL A 271 -9.15 11.93 -12.13
CA VAL A 271 -9.02 11.51 -13.52
C VAL A 271 -10.41 11.14 -14.08
N PRO A 272 -10.90 11.79 -15.16
CA PRO A 272 -12.18 11.46 -15.79
C PRO A 272 -12.25 9.99 -16.23
N ALA A 273 -13.45 9.39 -16.19
CA ALA A 273 -13.64 7.97 -16.45
C ALA A 273 -13.14 7.52 -17.83
N ASP A 274 -13.39 8.32 -18.88
CA ASP A 274 -12.91 8.05 -20.23
C ASP A 274 -11.39 8.10 -20.35
N MET A 275 -10.75 9.05 -19.65
CA MET A 275 -9.28 9.15 -19.57
C MET A 275 -8.70 7.99 -18.76
N ARG A 276 -9.36 7.57 -17.68
CA ARG A 276 -8.95 6.43 -16.87
C ARG A 276 -8.90 5.14 -17.68
N GLU A 277 -9.92 4.87 -18.50
CA GLU A 277 -9.93 3.70 -19.39
C GLU A 277 -8.81 3.76 -20.43
N LYS A 278 -8.56 4.94 -21.03
CA LYS A 278 -7.41 5.13 -21.95
C LYS A 278 -6.08 4.85 -21.24
N LEU A 279 -5.91 5.34 -20.01
CA LEU A 279 -4.71 5.09 -19.21
C LEU A 279 -4.51 3.62 -18.89
N ILE A 280 -5.56 2.92 -18.44
CA ILE A 280 -5.51 1.48 -18.18
C ILE A 280 -5.04 0.73 -19.42
N ASN A 281 -5.61 1.04 -20.57
CA ASN A 281 -5.25 0.40 -21.83
C ASN A 281 -3.82 0.79 -22.28
N ALA A 282 -3.39 2.03 -22.06
CA ALA A 282 -2.03 2.48 -22.35
C ALA A 282 -0.99 1.76 -21.48
N PHE A 283 -1.27 1.60 -20.18
CA PHE A 283 -0.39 0.81 -19.31
C PHE A 283 -0.30 -0.66 -19.72
N LEU A 284 -1.39 -1.25 -20.22
CA LEU A 284 -1.37 -2.64 -20.71
C LEU A 284 -0.51 -2.81 -21.98
N LYS A 285 -0.20 -1.73 -22.73
CA LYS A 285 0.80 -1.76 -23.80
C LYS A 285 2.22 -2.10 -23.31
N LEU A 286 2.50 -1.93 -22.03
CA LEU A 286 3.77 -2.37 -21.44
C LEU A 286 3.90 -3.91 -21.38
N ASN A 287 2.82 -4.65 -21.58
CA ASN A 287 2.83 -6.10 -21.71
C ASN A 287 3.24 -6.58 -23.10
N GLU A 288 3.20 -5.71 -24.12
CA GLU A 288 3.57 -6.07 -25.49
C GLU A 288 5.06 -6.40 -25.57
N PRO A 289 5.47 -7.36 -26.41
CA PRO A 289 6.85 -7.86 -26.47
C PRO A 289 7.91 -6.75 -26.58
N GLU A 290 7.62 -5.71 -27.37
CA GLU A 290 8.51 -4.57 -27.58
C GLU A 290 8.73 -3.69 -26.34
N ASN A 291 7.80 -3.71 -25.36
CA ASN A 291 7.83 -2.90 -24.16
C ASN A 291 8.12 -3.73 -22.88
N SER A 292 8.01 -5.04 -22.96
CA SER A 292 8.05 -5.92 -21.79
C SER A 292 9.38 -5.87 -21.03
N GLU A 293 10.51 -5.71 -21.76
CA GLU A 293 11.82 -5.58 -21.12
C GLU A 293 11.97 -4.25 -20.36
N LEU A 294 11.41 -3.16 -20.90
CA LEU A 294 11.37 -1.88 -20.20
C LEU A 294 10.63 -2.00 -18.87
N PHE A 295 9.44 -2.63 -18.87
CA PHE A 295 8.64 -2.85 -17.67
C PHE A 295 9.35 -3.77 -16.68
N ARG A 296 9.93 -4.88 -17.15
CA ARG A 296 10.74 -5.81 -16.33
C ARG A 296 11.91 -5.09 -15.67
N SER A 297 12.59 -4.23 -16.40
CA SER A 297 13.76 -3.50 -15.90
C SER A 297 13.41 -2.43 -14.84
N LEU A 298 12.17 -1.91 -14.86
CA LEU A 298 11.68 -0.95 -13.86
C LEU A 298 11.26 -1.65 -12.56
N TYR A 299 10.45 -2.69 -12.65
CA TYR A 299 9.74 -3.24 -11.50
C TYR A 299 10.01 -4.72 -11.24
N ASN A 300 10.89 -5.35 -12.03
CA ASN A 300 11.15 -6.80 -11.99
C ASN A 300 9.85 -7.61 -12.10
N SER A 301 8.95 -7.17 -12.97
CA SER A 301 7.62 -7.73 -13.18
C SER A 301 7.45 -8.12 -14.64
N THR A 302 6.67 -9.16 -14.91
CA THR A 302 6.51 -9.71 -16.26
C THR A 302 5.39 -9.03 -17.03
N LYS A 303 4.31 -8.63 -16.35
CA LYS A 303 3.15 -7.98 -16.96
C LYS A 303 2.29 -7.24 -15.92
N LEU A 304 1.34 -6.46 -16.43
CA LEU A 304 0.24 -5.85 -15.69
C LEU A 304 -1.06 -6.58 -16.02
N VAL A 305 -1.95 -6.72 -15.03
CA VAL A 305 -3.29 -7.28 -15.19
C VAL A 305 -4.32 -6.41 -14.49
N LYS A 306 -5.55 -6.35 -15.05
CA LYS A 306 -6.65 -5.62 -14.40
C LYS A 306 -7.02 -6.24 -13.07
N VAL A 307 -7.29 -5.38 -12.09
CA VAL A 307 -7.78 -5.77 -10.76
C VAL A 307 -8.88 -4.82 -10.31
N ASP A 308 -9.73 -5.33 -9.42
CA ASP A 308 -10.66 -4.51 -8.66
C ASP A 308 -10.01 -4.17 -7.31
N HIS A 309 -9.96 -2.88 -6.99
CA HIS A 309 -9.25 -2.34 -5.83
C HIS A 309 -9.60 -3.04 -4.51
N GLU A 310 -10.90 -3.10 -4.19
CA GLU A 310 -11.36 -3.66 -2.91
C GLU A 310 -11.06 -5.16 -2.78
N PRO A 311 -11.42 -6.04 -3.73
CA PRO A 311 -11.08 -7.45 -3.63
C PRO A 311 -9.57 -7.71 -3.63
N HIS A 312 -8.79 -6.95 -4.44
CA HIS A 312 -7.34 -7.14 -4.51
C HIS A 312 -6.64 -6.78 -3.21
N LEU A 313 -7.08 -5.71 -2.53
CA LEU A 313 -6.44 -5.21 -1.32
C LEU A 313 -7.12 -5.66 0.00
N ALA A 314 -8.20 -6.43 -0.07
CA ALA A 314 -8.94 -6.87 1.11
C ALA A 314 -8.04 -7.59 2.14
N ILE A 315 -7.16 -8.47 1.67
CA ILE A 315 -6.25 -9.21 2.55
C ILE A 315 -5.19 -8.31 3.20
N MET A 316 -4.73 -7.26 2.49
CA MET A 316 -3.82 -6.26 3.06
C MET A 316 -4.52 -5.47 4.17
N ARG A 317 -5.77 -5.07 3.96
CA ARG A 317 -6.59 -4.39 4.97
C ARG A 317 -6.74 -5.26 6.22
N THR A 318 -7.13 -6.52 6.03
CA THR A 318 -7.22 -7.50 7.14
C THR A 318 -5.89 -7.69 7.87
N ALA A 319 -4.78 -7.77 7.13
CA ALA A 319 -3.46 -7.92 7.75
C ALA A 319 -3.05 -6.68 8.57
N ILE A 320 -3.31 -5.48 8.07
CA ILE A 320 -3.08 -4.21 8.78
C ILE A 320 -3.92 -4.16 10.08
N GLU A 321 -5.20 -4.44 9.99
CA GLU A 321 -6.13 -4.45 11.14
C GLU A 321 -5.72 -5.47 12.20
N ARG A 322 -5.44 -6.71 11.78
CA ARG A 322 -4.99 -7.79 12.68
C ARG A 322 -3.68 -7.45 13.36
N ALA A 323 -2.74 -6.84 12.63
CA ALA A 323 -1.47 -6.39 13.20
C ALA A 323 -1.61 -5.17 14.13
N GLY A 324 -2.81 -4.57 14.25
CA GLY A 324 -3.00 -3.35 15.05
C GLY A 324 -2.34 -2.11 14.44
N LEU A 325 -2.15 -2.11 13.12
CA LEU A 325 -1.52 -1.02 12.36
C LEU A 325 -2.59 -0.12 11.70
N LYS A 326 -2.12 1.03 11.20
CA LYS A 326 -2.94 1.91 10.32
C LYS A 326 -2.38 1.85 8.90
N PRO A 327 -3.23 2.04 7.89
CA PRO A 327 -2.80 2.19 6.50
C PRO A 327 -1.76 3.28 6.29
#